data_9c173ba121f55922cc633245fdb6f687
#
_entry.id   9c173ba121f55922cc633245fdb6f687
#
_cell.length_a   1.000
_cell.length_b   1.000
_cell.length_c   1.000
_cell.angle_alpha   90.00
_cell.angle_beta   90.00
_cell.angle_gamma   90.00
#
_symmetry.space_group_name_H-M   'P 1'
#
loop_
_entity.id
_entity.type
_entity.pdbx_description
1 polymer ?
#
loop_
_entity_poly.entity_id
_entity_poly.type
_entity_poly.pdbx_seq_one_letter_code
_entity_poly.pdbx_strand_id
1 'polypeptide(L)'
;MITERFTLNIDEAIQMWHDTANLRLKRHKYSRLKQLLTYLKIKRSLKKVITLISENYLGDPSPNLNRLKAEPQLRQLISLWFEMDPLAFESALKGDFVTATEDFIHRVKTKWPQMPHEEIFQALRNVWIMVAIQMMAGREIMLTDAMFAYSMLYPLTDNLLDDANLSREEKGAFCNRLGGWLRGIPEKVNTEREQDIYEMIQLIEGQFARSKFPEVYESLLLIHEAQVKSLSPQQAPLNDTEMLRITFEKGASSVIADGYLVMGNLTDEAFTFLTLYGIVLQLADDLQDQSEDATVNHQTLFSRSSNFETSEQLTTRLIHFSKAALIKIFAPNEALKHHLTKLLEKSMDFLISDAIHTHRDTYSSHYYRVISSGLKTGLRYHERLKTICRVQTAHWAEKWHS
;
A
#
# COMPACT_ATOMS: atom_id res chain seq x y z
N MET A 1 13.29 -8.97 21.66
CA MET A 1 13.00 -7.55 21.35
C MET A 1 12.74 -7.38 19.86
N ILE A 2 11.81 -6.50 19.48
CA ILE A 2 11.43 -6.30 18.06
C ILE A 2 12.64 -5.97 17.20
N THR A 3 13.53 -5.10 17.65
CA THR A 3 14.69 -4.62 16.86
C THR A 3 15.60 -5.75 16.38
N GLU A 4 15.91 -6.72 17.24
CA GLU A 4 16.75 -7.86 16.87
C GLU A 4 16.06 -8.75 15.82
N ARG A 5 14.78 -9.08 16.07
CA ARG A 5 13.94 -9.83 15.15
C ARG A 5 13.79 -9.12 13.80
N PHE A 6 13.62 -7.79 13.81
CA PHE A 6 13.55 -6.95 12.64
C PHE A 6 14.83 -7.03 11.81
N THR A 7 15.99 -6.83 12.45
CA THR A 7 17.31 -6.89 11.78
C THR A 7 17.53 -8.24 11.10
N LEU A 8 17.23 -9.35 11.80
CA LEU A 8 17.35 -10.70 11.22
C LEU A 8 16.46 -10.89 9.99
N ASN A 9 15.19 -10.47 10.06
CA ASN A 9 14.28 -10.59 8.92
C ASN A 9 14.70 -9.69 7.73
N ILE A 10 15.28 -8.51 7.98
CA ILE A 10 15.83 -7.65 6.93
C ILE A 10 17.04 -8.33 6.26
N ASP A 11 17.95 -8.92 7.02
CA ASP A 11 19.12 -9.64 6.48
C ASP A 11 18.70 -10.84 5.62
N GLU A 12 17.71 -11.62 6.08
CA GLU A 12 17.14 -12.73 5.30
C GLU A 12 16.44 -12.22 4.02
N ALA A 13 15.72 -11.10 4.09
CA ALA A 13 15.09 -10.50 2.92
C ALA A 13 16.12 -9.98 1.90
N ILE A 14 17.23 -9.40 2.34
CA ILE A 14 18.36 -8.98 1.48
C ILE A 14 18.96 -10.20 0.78
N GLN A 15 19.18 -11.29 1.51
CA GLN A 15 19.66 -12.53 0.90
C GLN A 15 18.67 -13.07 -0.14
N MET A 16 17.37 -13.13 0.20
CA MET A 16 16.32 -13.55 -0.73
C MET A 16 16.27 -12.66 -1.99
N TRP A 17 16.48 -11.34 -1.86
CA TRP A 17 16.59 -10.43 -3.00
C TRP A 17 17.79 -10.77 -3.89
N HIS A 18 18.96 -11.08 -3.32
CA HIS A 18 20.13 -11.48 -4.08
C HIS A 18 19.94 -12.81 -4.80
N ASP A 19 19.24 -13.78 -4.20
CA ASP A 19 18.93 -15.06 -4.80
C ASP A 19 18.04 -14.95 -6.06
N THR A 20 17.26 -13.86 -6.18
CA THR A 20 16.46 -13.61 -7.39
C THR A 20 17.23 -13.04 -8.57
N ALA A 21 18.52 -12.68 -8.41
CA ALA A 21 19.30 -11.94 -9.39
C ALA A 21 19.40 -12.58 -10.78
N ASN A 22 19.46 -13.92 -10.83
CA ASN A 22 19.66 -14.67 -12.07
C ASN A 22 18.38 -15.33 -12.61
N LEU A 23 17.22 -15.03 -12.00
CA LEU A 23 15.96 -15.63 -12.42
C LEU A 23 15.42 -14.96 -13.68
N ARG A 24 15.01 -15.78 -14.65
CA ARG A 24 14.41 -15.31 -15.89
C ARG A 24 12.91 -15.30 -15.79
N LEU A 25 12.28 -14.26 -16.36
CA LEU A 25 10.82 -14.19 -16.45
C LEU A 25 10.26 -15.30 -17.33
N LYS A 26 9.49 -16.19 -16.73
CA LYS A 26 8.65 -17.15 -17.44
C LYS A 26 7.20 -16.70 -17.28
N ARG A 27 6.58 -16.21 -18.35
CA ARG A 27 5.15 -15.80 -18.33
C ARG A 27 4.36 -16.60 -19.35
N HIS A 28 3.10 -16.93 -19.00
CA HIS A 28 2.14 -17.48 -19.95
C HIS A 28 1.86 -16.41 -21.01
N LYS A 29 1.81 -16.81 -22.29
CA LYS A 29 1.58 -15.88 -23.39
C LYS A 29 0.10 -15.88 -23.80
N TYR A 30 -0.54 -14.73 -23.65
CA TYR A 30 -1.89 -14.51 -24.16
C TYR A 30 -1.85 -13.95 -25.58
N SER A 31 -2.71 -14.48 -26.48
CA SER A 31 -2.86 -13.93 -27.82
C SER A 31 -3.47 -12.52 -27.78
N ARG A 32 -3.13 -11.68 -28.76
CA ARG A 32 -3.67 -10.31 -28.87
C ARG A 32 -5.19 -10.30 -28.91
N LEU A 33 -5.81 -11.27 -29.58
CA LEU A 33 -7.27 -11.40 -29.66
C LEU A 33 -7.86 -11.69 -28.26
N LYS A 34 -7.26 -12.62 -27.51
CA LYS A 34 -7.71 -12.92 -26.14
C LYS A 34 -7.58 -11.69 -25.22
N GLN A 35 -6.49 -10.94 -25.33
CA GLN A 35 -6.30 -9.70 -24.58
C GLN A 35 -7.37 -8.66 -24.91
N LEU A 36 -7.68 -8.46 -26.20
CA LEU A 36 -8.74 -7.54 -26.64
C LEU A 36 -10.11 -7.97 -26.11
N LEU A 37 -10.47 -9.24 -26.25
CA LEU A 37 -11.76 -9.75 -25.76
C LEU A 37 -11.90 -9.61 -24.25
N THR A 38 -10.84 -9.90 -23.51
CA THR A 38 -10.82 -9.72 -22.04
C THR A 38 -10.96 -8.25 -21.68
N TYR A 39 -10.22 -7.35 -22.32
CA TYR A 39 -10.36 -5.90 -22.12
C TYR A 39 -11.81 -5.42 -22.36
N LEU A 40 -12.44 -5.84 -23.47
CA LEU A 40 -13.81 -5.43 -23.77
C LEU A 40 -14.82 -5.91 -22.72
N LYS A 41 -14.64 -7.12 -22.20
CA LYS A 41 -15.46 -7.66 -21.11
C LYS A 41 -15.27 -6.85 -19.83
N ILE A 42 -14.01 -6.63 -19.39
CA ILE A 42 -13.70 -5.83 -18.19
C ILE A 42 -14.23 -4.40 -18.34
N LYS A 43 -14.00 -3.75 -19.49
CA LYS A 43 -14.50 -2.40 -19.76
C LYS A 43 -16.02 -2.30 -19.63
N ARG A 44 -16.75 -3.30 -20.15
CA ARG A 44 -18.22 -3.34 -20.04
C ARG A 44 -18.68 -3.50 -18.58
N SER A 45 -18.10 -4.46 -17.86
CA SER A 45 -18.43 -4.70 -16.45
C SER A 45 -18.05 -3.51 -15.56
N LEU A 46 -16.87 -2.94 -15.77
CA LEU A 46 -16.40 -1.77 -15.04
C LEU A 46 -17.35 -0.57 -15.22
N LYS A 47 -17.73 -0.24 -16.47
CA LYS A 47 -18.69 0.84 -16.70
C LYS A 47 -20.02 0.63 -15.98
N LYS A 48 -20.55 -0.59 -16.00
CA LYS A 48 -21.80 -0.93 -15.30
C LYS A 48 -21.66 -0.81 -13.78
N VAL A 49 -20.57 -1.33 -13.20
CA VAL A 49 -20.29 -1.20 -11.77
C VAL A 49 -20.19 0.27 -11.36
N ILE A 50 -19.49 1.07 -12.15
CA ILE A 50 -19.37 2.52 -11.92
C ILE A 50 -20.73 3.21 -11.94
N THR A 51 -21.59 2.90 -12.94
CA THR A 51 -22.95 3.45 -13.01
C THR A 51 -23.76 3.07 -11.79
N LEU A 52 -23.72 1.81 -11.37
CA LEU A 52 -24.42 1.32 -10.18
C LEU A 52 -23.95 2.03 -8.90
N ILE A 53 -22.64 2.23 -8.75
CA ILE A 53 -22.10 3.02 -7.66
C ILE A 53 -22.62 4.44 -7.72
N SER A 54 -22.58 5.11 -8.86
CA SER A 54 -23.08 6.48 -9.06
C SER A 54 -24.57 6.61 -8.66
N GLU A 55 -25.41 5.69 -9.13
CA GLU A 55 -26.83 5.72 -8.87
C GLU A 55 -27.17 5.48 -7.38
N ASN A 56 -26.42 4.60 -6.70
CA ASN A 56 -26.70 4.27 -5.30
C ASN A 56 -26.12 5.29 -4.32
N TYR A 57 -24.97 5.92 -4.62
CA TYR A 57 -24.32 6.89 -3.73
C TYR A 57 -24.79 8.33 -3.94
N LEU A 58 -25.36 8.66 -5.10
CA LEU A 58 -25.75 10.03 -5.43
C LEU A 58 -27.26 10.25 -5.32
N GLY A 59 -28.05 9.18 -5.15
CA GLY A 59 -29.51 9.25 -5.10
C GLY A 59 -30.14 8.90 -3.74
N ASP A 60 -29.40 8.30 -2.81
CA ASP A 60 -29.92 7.86 -1.51
C ASP A 60 -28.87 8.09 -0.42
N PRO A 61 -29.18 8.82 0.67
CA PRO A 61 -28.28 9.02 1.80
C PRO A 61 -27.96 7.72 2.60
N SER A 62 -28.67 6.63 2.33
CA SER A 62 -28.38 5.30 2.90
C SER A 62 -28.06 4.28 1.79
N PRO A 63 -26.82 4.23 1.29
CA PRO A 63 -26.46 3.33 0.20
C PRO A 63 -26.65 1.86 0.59
N ASN A 64 -27.47 1.14 -0.18
CA ASN A 64 -27.67 -0.29 0.05
C ASN A 64 -26.56 -1.12 -0.58
N LEU A 65 -25.45 -1.22 0.13
CA LEU A 65 -24.23 -1.90 -0.31
C LEU A 65 -24.43 -3.39 -0.59
N ASN A 66 -25.40 -4.02 0.07
CA ASN A 66 -25.76 -5.42 -0.20
C ASN A 66 -26.25 -5.60 -1.63
N ARG A 67 -26.80 -4.55 -2.23
CA ARG A 67 -27.20 -4.56 -3.64
C ARG A 67 -26.00 -4.58 -4.58
N LEU A 68 -24.93 -3.83 -4.29
CA LEU A 68 -23.69 -3.86 -5.06
C LEU A 68 -22.98 -5.21 -4.97
N LYS A 69 -22.96 -5.82 -3.79
CA LYS A 69 -22.34 -7.16 -3.58
C LYS A 69 -23.02 -8.25 -4.42
N ALA A 70 -24.33 -8.13 -4.65
CA ALA A 70 -25.11 -9.12 -5.39
C ALA A 70 -25.08 -8.92 -6.91
N GLU A 71 -24.54 -7.80 -7.40
CA GLU A 71 -24.62 -7.48 -8.83
C GLU A 71 -23.74 -8.39 -9.72
N PRO A 72 -24.33 -9.02 -10.75
CA PRO A 72 -23.60 -9.93 -11.62
C PRO A 72 -22.38 -9.29 -12.31
N GLN A 73 -22.41 -7.98 -12.51
CA GLN A 73 -21.32 -7.22 -13.14
C GLN A 73 -20.09 -7.10 -12.25
N LEU A 74 -20.29 -6.91 -10.93
CA LEU A 74 -19.19 -6.89 -9.96
C LEU A 74 -18.57 -8.29 -9.86
N ARG A 75 -19.39 -9.33 -9.79
CA ARG A 75 -18.93 -10.73 -9.81
C ARG A 75 -18.12 -11.05 -11.07
N GLN A 76 -18.61 -10.59 -12.23
CA GLN A 76 -17.90 -10.75 -13.49
C GLN A 76 -16.57 -9.98 -13.50
N LEU A 77 -16.52 -8.77 -12.95
CA LEU A 77 -15.30 -7.97 -12.84
C LEU A 77 -14.26 -8.66 -11.96
N ILE A 78 -14.65 -9.14 -10.78
CA ILE A 78 -13.81 -9.89 -9.86
C ILE A 78 -13.23 -11.14 -10.54
N SER A 79 -14.08 -11.94 -11.18
CA SER A 79 -13.65 -13.15 -11.88
C SER A 79 -12.71 -12.88 -13.05
N LEU A 80 -12.95 -11.82 -13.82
CA LEU A 80 -12.14 -11.48 -15.02
C LEU A 80 -10.84 -10.79 -14.68
N TRP A 81 -10.85 -9.90 -13.70
CA TRP A 81 -9.69 -9.07 -13.36
C TRP A 81 -8.79 -9.78 -12.35
N PHE A 82 -9.35 -10.26 -11.24
CA PHE A 82 -8.58 -10.92 -10.18
C PHE A 82 -8.45 -12.43 -10.36
N GLU A 83 -9.12 -13.02 -11.35
CA GLU A 83 -9.12 -14.49 -11.58
C GLU A 83 -9.58 -15.29 -10.38
N MET A 84 -10.47 -14.72 -9.58
CA MET A 84 -11.00 -15.32 -8.35
C MET A 84 -12.43 -15.80 -8.55
N ASP A 85 -12.83 -16.78 -7.74
CA ASP A 85 -14.24 -17.11 -7.56
C ASP A 85 -14.93 -15.95 -6.81
N PRO A 86 -15.95 -15.30 -7.39
CA PRO A 86 -16.64 -14.20 -6.76
C PRO A 86 -17.29 -14.55 -5.42
N LEU A 87 -17.82 -15.76 -5.27
CA LEU A 87 -18.43 -16.21 -4.01
C LEU A 87 -17.39 -16.40 -2.90
N ALA A 88 -16.22 -16.93 -3.27
CA ALA A 88 -15.10 -17.05 -2.34
C ALA A 88 -14.56 -15.67 -1.93
N PHE A 89 -14.50 -14.71 -2.86
CA PHE A 89 -14.15 -13.33 -2.57
C PHE A 89 -15.16 -12.66 -1.63
N GLU A 90 -16.46 -12.79 -1.91
CA GLU A 90 -17.53 -12.27 -1.04
C GLU A 90 -17.50 -12.89 0.36
N SER A 91 -17.23 -14.21 0.44
CA SER A 91 -17.07 -14.91 1.72
C SER A 91 -15.83 -14.44 2.50
N ALA A 92 -14.75 -14.12 1.80
CA ALA A 92 -13.53 -13.58 2.43
C ALA A 92 -13.73 -12.15 2.93
N LEU A 93 -14.50 -11.34 2.22
CA LEU A 93 -14.88 -9.98 2.62
C LEU A 93 -16.08 -9.96 3.59
N LYS A 94 -16.25 -10.97 4.44
CA LYS A 94 -17.37 -11.04 5.40
C LYS A 94 -17.65 -9.69 6.08
N GLY A 95 -18.72 -9.03 5.66
CA GLY A 95 -19.23 -7.80 6.21
C GLY A 95 -18.51 -6.58 5.66
N ASP A 96 -17.42 -6.04 6.06
CA ASP A 96 -17.42 -4.61 6.21
C ASP A 96 -16.17 -3.89 5.74
N PHE A 97 -15.49 -4.41 4.69
CA PHE A 97 -14.44 -3.63 4.00
C PHE A 97 -14.94 -2.25 3.57
N VAL A 98 -16.16 -2.21 3.03
CA VAL A 98 -16.76 -0.95 2.58
C VAL A 98 -17.21 -0.12 3.75
N THR A 99 -17.82 -0.74 4.77
CA THR A 99 -18.22 -0.04 6.01
C THR A 99 -16.98 0.56 6.69
N ALA A 100 -15.88 -0.19 6.80
CA ALA A 100 -14.63 0.35 7.35
C ALA A 100 -14.08 1.54 6.54
N THR A 101 -14.22 1.49 5.20
CA THR A 101 -13.84 2.59 4.31
C THR A 101 -14.74 3.82 4.51
N GLU A 102 -16.05 3.62 4.58
CA GLU A 102 -17.05 4.69 4.80
C GLU A 102 -16.88 5.34 6.18
N ASP A 103 -16.71 4.53 7.22
CA ASP A 103 -16.43 5.01 8.58
C ASP A 103 -15.17 5.85 8.64
N PHE A 104 -14.09 5.42 7.94
CA PHE A 104 -12.87 6.20 7.85
C PHE A 104 -13.12 7.56 7.22
N ILE A 105 -13.75 7.60 6.04
CA ILE A 105 -14.04 8.86 5.32
C ILE A 105 -14.92 9.75 6.16
N HIS A 106 -15.94 9.20 6.81
CA HIS A 106 -16.84 9.95 7.68
C HIS A 106 -16.09 10.58 8.85
N ARG A 107 -15.26 9.82 9.56
CA ARG A 107 -14.44 10.33 10.68
C ARG A 107 -13.48 11.43 10.24
N VAL A 108 -12.80 11.25 9.09
CA VAL A 108 -11.89 12.27 8.54
C VAL A 108 -12.64 13.55 8.23
N LYS A 109 -13.76 13.47 7.50
CA LYS A 109 -14.56 14.66 7.13
C LYS A 109 -15.19 15.34 8.32
N THR A 110 -15.51 14.61 9.37
CA THR A 110 -16.03 15.19 10.62
C THR A 110 -14.96 15.99 11.36
N LYS A 111 -13.74 15.47 11.42
CA LYS A 111 -12.64 16.12 12.15
C LYS A 111 -11.92 17.18 11.29
N TRP A 112 -11.71 16.90 10.02
CA TRP A 112 -11.01 17.77 9.05
C TRP A 112 -11.86 17.97 7.77
N PRO A 113 -12.93 18.79 7.82
CA PRO A 113 -13.86 18.95 6.69
C PRO A 113 -13.20 19.43 5.39
N GLN A 114 -12.07 20.16 5.50
CA GLN A 114 -11.35 20.74 4.38
C GLN A 114 -10.17 19.89 3.89
N MET A 115 -9.98 18.68 4.44
CA MET A 115 -8.87 17.82 4.01
C MET A 115 -9.00 17.45 2.53
N PRO A 116 -7.94 17.61 1.73
CA PRO A 116 -7.94 17.24 0.31
C PRO A 116 -8.24 15.76 0.09
N HIS A 117 -8.92 15.45 -1.01
CA HIS A 117 -9.29 14.04 -1.32
C HIS A 117 -8.07 13.15 -1.54
N GLU A 118 -6.98 13.71 -2.07
CA GLU A 118 -5.72 13.01 -2.28
C GLU A 118 -5.13 12.51 -0.95
N GLU A 119 -5.15 13.35 0.08
CA GLU A 119 -4.68 12.98 1.43
C GLU A 119 -5.57 11.93 2.08
N ILE A 120 -6.90 12.06 1.93
CA ILE A 120 -7.85 11.05 2.40
C ILE A 120 -7.60 9.71 1.71
N PHE A 121 -7.39 9.72 0.38
CA PHE A 121 -7.12 8.51 -0.38
C PHE A 121 -5.77 7.87 -0.03
N GLN A 122 -4.76 8.68 0.23
CA GLN A 122 -3.45 8.25 0.68
C GLN A 122 -3.55 7.51 2.03
N ALA A 123 -4.27 8.08 2.99
CA ALA A 123 -4.54 7.44 4.27
C ALA A 123 -5.39 6.16 4.14
N LEU A 124 -6.38 6.15 3.24
CA LEU A 124 -7.21 4.97 2.97
C LEU A 124 -6.41 3.76 2.48
N ARG A 125 -5.35 3.97 1.69
CA ARG A 125 -4.49 2.86 1.25
C ARG A 125 -3.95 2.09 2.46
N ASN A 126 -3.59 2.79 3.52
CA ASN A 126 -3.09 2.18 4.75
C ASN A 126 -4.20 1.42 5.51
N VAL A 127 -5.41 2.01 5.60
CA VAL A 127 -6.59 1.30 6.14
C VAL A 127 -6.82 -0.02 5.42
N TRP A 128 -6.72 -0.04 4.09
CA TRP A 128 -6.95 -1.26 3.31
C TRP A 128 -5.88 -2.33 3.54
N ILE A 129 -4.64 -1.93 3.78
CA ILE A 129 -3.57 -2.87 4.18
C ILE A 129 -3.92 -3.48 5.55
N MET A 130 -4.32 -2.66 6.53
CA MET A 130 -4.69 -3.16 7.86
C MET A 130 -5.95 -4.04 7.82
N VAL A 131 -6.94 -3.74 6.99
CA VAL A 131 -8.10 -4.63 6.75
C VAL A 131 -7.65 -5.96 6.16
N ALA A 132 -6.72 -5.96 5.20
CA ALA A 132 -6.17 -7.21 4.66
C ALA A 132 -5.44 -8.02 5.76
N ILE A 133 -4.75 -7.35 6.69
CA ILE A 133 -4.13 -8.01 7.85
C ILE A 133 -5.19 -8.58 8.80
N GLN A 134 -6.32 -7.88 9.05
CA GLN A 134 -7.45 -8.44 9.82
C GLN A 134 -7.97 -9.73 9.18
N MET A 135 -8.13 -9.74 7.84
CA MET A 135 -8.53 -10.95 7.10
C MET A 135 -7.51 -12.09 7.27
N MET A 136 -6.22 -11.81 7.11
CA MET A 136 -5.14 -12.78 7.30
C MET A 136 -5.10 -13.33 8.73
N ALA A 137 -5.41 -12.49 9.71
CA ALA A 137 -5.46 -12.88 11.11
C ALA A 137 -6.78 -13.55 11.51
N GLY A 138 -7.75 -13.69 10.60
CA GLY A 138 -9.08 -14.24 10.90
C GLY A 138 -9.90 -13.39 11.84
N ARG A 139 -9.61 -12.08 11.91
CA ARG A 139 -10.33 -11.13 12.74
C ARG A 139 -11.55 -10.57 12.01
N GLU A 140 -12.46 -9.99 12.78
CA GLU A 140 -13.56 -9.21 12.25
C GLU A 140 -13.02 -7.97 11.51
N ILE A 141 -13.60 -7.68 10.35
CA ILE A 141 -13.22 -6.50 9.55
C ILE A 141 -13.97 -5.31 10.10
N MET A 142 -13.23 -4.35 10.67
CA MET A 142 -13.76 -3.11 11.20
C MET A 142 -12.69 -2.03 11.27
N LEU A 143 -13.08 -0.78 11.21
CA LEU A 143 -12.19 0.33 11.50
C LEU A 143 -12.04 0.48 13.01
N THR A 144 -10.82 0.23 13.53
CA THR A 144 -10.51 0.50 14.94
C THR A 144 -9.93 1.90 15.11
N ASP A 145 -9.90 2.39 16.36
CA ASP A 145 -9.30 3.69 16.67
C ASP A 145 -7.81 3.75 16.33
N ALA A 146 -7.08 2.67 16.58
CA ALA A 146 -5.66 2.59 16.25
C ALA A 146 -5.43 2.57 14.73
N MET A 147 -6.26 1.87 13.96
CA MET A 147 -6.19 1.87 12.49
C MET A 147 -6.48 3.26 11.92
N PHE A 148 -7.54 3.93 12.42
CA PHE A 148 -7.85 5.29 12.03
C PHE A 148 -6.69 6.24 12.34
N ALA A 149 -6.21 6.21 13.56
CA ALA A 149 -5.17 7.09 14.06
C ALA A 149 -3.86 6.95 13.28
N TYR A 150 -3.38 5.72 13.09
CA TYR A 150 -2.13 5.47 12.37
C TYR A 150 -2.24 5.85 10.90
N SER A 151 -3.37 5.56 10.25
CA SER A 151 -3.59 5.97 8.85
C SER A 151 -3.58 7.49 8.69
N MET A 152 -4.04 8.23 9.70
CA MET A 152 -4.01 9.69 9.70
C MET A 152 -2.65 10.26 10.09
N LEU A 153 -1.85 9.55 10.90
CA LEU A 153 -0.48 9.99 11.21
C LEU A 153 0.34 10.20 9.94
N TYR A 154 0.16 9.37 8.90
CA TYR A 154 0.92 9.46 7.67
C TYR A 154 0.75 10.84 6.97
N PRO A 155 -0.44 11.25 6.48
CA PRO A 155 -0.59 12.55 5.84
C PRO A 155 -0.33 13.73 6.78
N LEU A 156 -0.64 13.60 8.07
CA LEU A 156 -0.42 14.69 9.03
C LEU A 156 1.08 14.95 9.27
N THR A 157 1.90 13.90 9.33
CA THR A 157 3.35 14.04 9.53
C THR A 157 4.06 14.40 8.24
N ASP A 158 3.72 13.76 7.11
CA ASP A 158 4.33 14.06 5.81
C ASP A 158 4.10 15.52 5.41
N ASN A 159 2.87 16.01 5.49
CA ASN A 159 2.55 17.41 5.16
C ASN A 159 3.28 18.41 6.05
N LEU A 160 3.64 18.05 7.27
CA LEU A 160 4.45 18.90 8.14
C LEU A 160 5.93 18.84 7.73
N LEU A 161 6.43 17.65 7.40
CA LEU A 161 7.82 17.47 6.98
C LEU A 161 8.10 18.03 5.58
N ASP A 162 7.09 18.03 4.71
CA ASP A 162 7.19 18.56 3.34
C ASP A 162 6.94 20.06 3.26
N ASP A 163 6.45 20.70 4.34
CA ASP A 163 6.22 22.15 4.37
C ASP A 163 7.51 22.93 4.08
N ALA A 164 7.54 23.61 2.93
CA ALA A 164 8.69 24.39 2.48
C ALA A 164 8.96 25.62 3.37
N ASN A 165 7.99 26.04 4.18
CA ASN A 165 8.13 27.19 5.09
C ASN A 165 8.83 26.81 6.39
N LEU A 166 8.93 25.51 6.71
CA LEU A 166 9.64 25.04 7.90
C LEU A 166 11.12 24.83 7.59
N SER A 167 11.96 25.41 8.44
CA SER A 167 13.39 25.15 8.40
C SER A 167 13.71 23.69 8.76
N ARG A 168 14.89 23.26 8.37
CA ARG A 168 15.39 21.92 8.71
C ARG A 168 15.48 21.68 10.22
N GLU A 169 15.83 22.73 10.98
CA GLU A 169 15.91 22.67 12.43
C GLU A 169 14.53 22.48 13.06
N GLU A 170 13.50 23.18 12.55
CA GLU A 170 12.11 23.00 13.00
C GLU A 170 11.57 21.59 12.69
N LYS A 171 11.85 21.05 11.49
CA LYS A 171 11.52 19.68 11.13
C LYS A 171 12.23 18.66 12.03
N GLY A 172 13.50 18.88 12.32
CA GLY A 172 14.26 18.04 13.27
C GLY A 172 13.72 18.12 14.69
N ALA A 173 13.36 19.31 15.16
CA ALA A 173 12.75 19.50 16.46
C ALA A 173 11.37 18.81 16.57
N PHE A 174 10.57 18.86 15.50
CA PHE A 174 9.31 18.11 15.42
C PHE A 174 9.55 16.59 15.47
N CYS A 175 10.49 16.05 14.68
CA CYS A 175 10.82 14.63 14.73
C CYS A 175 11.23 14.16 16.15
N ASN A 176 11.99 14.99 16.88
CA ASN A 176 12.35 14.68 18.26
C ASN A 176 11.12 14.65 19.18
N ARG A 177 10.20 15.62 19.08
CA ARG A 177 8.95 15.62 19.86
C ARG A 177 8.06 14.42 19.53
N LEU A 178 7.88 14.11 18.25
CA LEU A 178 7.14 12.93 17.81
C LEU A 178 7.73 11.64 18.40
N GLY A 179 9.06 11.49 18.32
CA GLY A 179 9.75 10.38 18.96
C GLY A 179 9.56 10.36 20.49
N GLY A 180 9.49 11.51 21.15
CA GLY A 180 9.16 11.64 22.57
C GLY A 180 7.75 11.16 22.87
N TRP A 181 6.73 11.62 22.14
CA TRP A 181 5.35 11.17 22.30
C TRP A 181 5.19 9.66 22.06
N LEU A 182 5.85 9.12 21.05
CA LEU A 182 5.85 7.68 20.79
C LEU A 182 6.50 6.87 21.94
N ARG A 183 7.46 7.44 22.66
CA ARG A 183 8.05 6.84 23.88
C ARG A 183 7.23 7.06 25.15
N GLY A 184 6.13 7.83 25.07
CA GLY A 184 5.32 8.21 26.24
C GLY A 184 5.94 9.33 27.08
N ILE A 185 6.89 10.07 26.52
CA ILE A 185 7.49 11.26 27.14
C ILE A 185 6.59 12.46 26.83
N PRO A 186 6.14 13.22 27.85
CA PRO A 186 5.31 14.39 27.63
C PRO A 186 6.14 15.53 27.03
N GLU A 187 6.02 15.72 25.73
CA GLU A 187 6.62 16.84 25.01
C GLU A 187 5.56 17.90 24.70
N LYS A 188 5.99 19.17 24.69
CA LYS A 188 5.08 20.31 24.42
C LYS A 188 4.61 20.29 22.97
N VAL A 189 3.30 20.42 22.79
CA VAL A 189 2.67 20.65 21.49
C VAL A 189 2.80 22.14 21.13
N ASN A 190 3.26 22.45 19.93
CA ASN A 190 3.55 23.82 19.50
C ASN A 190 2.56 24.39 18.48
N THR A 191 1.86 23.53 17.72
CA THR A 191 0.92 23.92 16.66
C THR A 191 -0.35 23.10 16.71
N GLU A 192 -1.41 23.56 16.05
CA GLU A 192 -2.67 22.80 15.91
C GLU A 192 -2.43 21.46 15.19
N ARG A 193 -1.55 21.44 14.17
CA ARG A 193 -1.20 20.20 13.46
C ARG A 193 -0.46 19.21 14.37
N GLU A 194 0.42 19.69 15.22
CA GLU A 194 1.05 18.83 16.23
C GLU A 194 0.03 18.31 17.26
N GLN A 195 -0.99 19.11 17.59
CA GLN A 195 -2.09 18.69 18.46
C GLN A 195 -2.87 17.53 17.82
N ASP A 196 -3.20 17.64 16.53
CA ASP A 196 -3.85 16.55 15.78
C ASP A 196 -3.02 15.27 15.79
N ILE A 197 -1.71 15.38 15.53
CA ILE A 197 -0.78 14.24 15.58
C ILE A 197 -0.75 13.60 16.97
N TYR A 198 -0.66 14.43 18.03
CA TYR A 198 -0.65 13.94 19.40
C TYR A 198 -1.95 13.23 19.78
N GLU A 199 -3.11 13.76 19.35
CA GLU A 199 -4.42 13.12 19.54
C GLU A 199 -4.50 11.74 18.85
N MET A 200 -3.90 11.58 17.67
CA MET A 200 -3.81 10.27 17.02
C MET A 200 -2.99 9.28 17.85
N ILE A 201 -1.88 9.72 18.44
CA ILE A 201 -1.09 8.88 19.35
C ILE A 201 -1.91 8.48 20.58
N GLN A 202 -2.68 9.41 21.15
CA GLN A 202 -3.57 9.14 22.28
C GLN A 202 -4.68 8.13 21.95
N LEU A 203 -5.24 8.16 20.73
CA LEU A 203 -6.20 7.15 20.26
C LEU A 203 -5.57 5.75 20.20
N ILE A 204 -4.33 5.64 19.71
CA ILE A 204 -3.59 4.37 19.73
C ILE A 204 -3.40 3.90 21.18
N GLU A 205 -3.03 4.80 22.09
CA GLU A 205 -2.79 4.50 23.50
C GLU A 205 -4.07 4.07 24.23
N GLY A 206 -5.21 4.66 23.86
CA GLY A 206 -6.53 4.26 24.35
C GLY A 206 -6.89 2.81 24.01
N GLN A 207 -6.47 2.32 22.84
CA GLN A 207 -6.70 0.93 22.42
C GLN A 207 -5.60 -0.02 22.90
N PHE A 208 -4.34 0.42 22.87
CA PHE A 208 -3.16 -0.37 23.20
C PHE A 208 -2.38 0.30 24.35
N ALA A 209 -2.76 0.00 25.60
CA ALA A 209 -2.04 0.51 26.76
C ALA A 209 -0.56 0.09 26.73
N ARG A 210 0.37 1.04 26.85
CA ARG A 210 1.84 0.83 26.71
C ARG A 210 2.39 -0.29 27.57
N SER A 211 1.88 -0.42 28.82
CA SER A 211 2.32 -1.45 29.76
C SER A 211 1.93 -2.87 29.35
N LYS A 212 0.92 -3.03 28.48
CA LYS A 212 0.41 -4.33 28.01
C LYS A 212 0.87 -4.66 26.60
N PHE A 213 1.13 -3.65 25.79
CA PHE A 213 1.48 -3.77 24.38
C PHE A 213 2.73 -2.94 24.02
N PRO A 214 3.88 -3.20 24.67
CA PRO A 214 5.11 -2.43 24.42
C PRO A 214 5.57 -2.53 22.96
N GLU A 215 5.36 -3.69 22.31
CA GLU A 215 5.78 -3.92 20.94
C GLU A 215 5.03 -3.04 19.92
N VAL A 216 3.79 -2.63 20.20
CA VAL A 216 3.07 -1.64 19.36
C VAL A 216 3.90 -0.36 19.27
N TYR A 217 4.41 0.15 20.38
CA TYR A 217 5.20 1.39 20.40
C TYR A 217 6.62 1.19 19.89
N GLU A 218 7.23 0.03 20.14
CA GLU A 218 8.51 -0.32 19.50
C GLU A 218 8.38 -0.33 17.97
N SER A 219 7.28 -0.84 17.42
CA SER A 219 7.02 -0.85 15.97
C SER A 219 6.80 0.56 15.40
N LEU A 220 6.08 1.42 16.13
CA LEU A 220 5.91 2.83 15.75
C LEU A 220 7.22 3.61 15.80
N LEU A 221 8.09 3.28 16.73
CA LEU A 221 9.44 3.86 16.80
C LEU A 221 10.32 3.37 15.65
N LEU A 222 10.22 2.10 15.24
CA LEU A 222 10.95 1.59 14.08
C LEU A 222 10.62 2.36 12.80
N ILE A 223 9.33 2.59 12.52
CA ILE A 223 8.94 3.37 11.33
C ILE A 223 9.37 4.83 11.45
N HIS A 224 9.24 5.45 12.63
CA HIS A 224 9.71 6.80 12.87
C HIS A 224 11.22 6.94 12.64
N GLU A 225 12.03 6.03 13.16
CA GLU A 225 13.48 6.02 12.98
C GLU A 225 13.88 5.79 11.51
N ALA A 226 13.19 4.89 10.80
CA ALA A 226 13.39 4.68 9.36
C ALA A 226 13.06 5.94 8.55
N GLN A 227 11.98 6.64 8.89
CA GLN A 227 11.61 7.92 8.27
C GLN A 227 12.68 8.98 8.50
N VAL A 228 13.10 9.20 9.75
CA VAL A 228 14.17 10.16 10.10
C VAL A 228 15.47 9.84 9.36
N LYS A 229 15.83 8.56 9.26
CA LYS A 229 17.02 8.10 8.54
C LYS A 229 16.93 8.40 7.04
N SER A 230 15.75 8.23 6.42
CA SER A 230 15.54 8.51 4.99
C SER A 230 15.59 10.01 4.66
N LEU A 231 15.19 10.88 5.60
CA LEU A 231 15.23 12.35 5.45
C LEU A 231 16.60 12.94 5.75
N SER A 232 17.51 12.16 6.35
CA SER A 232 18.85 12.64 6.72
C SER A 232 19.69 12.87 5.46
N PRO A 233 20.37 14.04 5.32
CA PRO A 233 21.23 14.28 4.18
C PRO A 233 22.38 13.28 4.19
N GLN A 234 22.52 12.64 3.08
CA GLN A 234 23.62 11.70 2.86
C GLN A 234 24.90 12.51 2.60
N GLN A 235 25.88 12.34 3.46
CA GLN A 235 27.19 13.02 3.29
C GLN A 235 27.98 12.45 2.10
N ALA A 236 27.62 11.28 1.59
CA ALA A 236 28.17 10.64 0.41
C ALA A 236 27.07 9.88 -0.34
N PRO A 237 27.22 9.62 -1.66
CA PRO A 237 26.33 8.74 -2.40
C PRO A 237 26.28 7.36 -1.73
N LEU A 238 25.08 6.88 -1.37
CA LEU A 238 24.90 5.53 -0.85
C LEU A 238 25.36 4.49 -1.87
N ASN A 239 26.00 3.44 -1.41
CA ASN A 239 26.17 2.26 -2.23
C ASN A 239 24.85 1.47 -2.34
N ASP A 240 24.74 0.57 -3.32
CA ASP A 240 23.50 -0.16 -3.60
C ASP A 240 23.04 -1.03 -2.43
N THR A 241 23.96 -1.54 -1.61
CA THR A 241 23.64 -2.36 -0.43
C THR A 241 23.04 -1.51 0.69
N GLU A 242 23.57 -0.33 0.93
CA GLU A 242 23.06 0.61 1.92
C GLU A 242 21.67 1.12 1.51
N MET A 243 21.50 1.47 0.24
CA MET A 243 20.22 1.90 -0.31
C MET A 243 19.18 0.79 -0.21
N LEU A 244 19.53 -0.43 -0.58
CA LEU A 244 18.64 -1.59 -0.47
C LEU A 244 18.18 -1.79 0.98
N ARG A 245 19.10 -1.68 1.95
CA ARG A 245 18.78 -1.80 3.38
C ARG A 245 17.83 -0.71 3.83
N ILE A 246 18.05 0.55 3.46
CA ILE A 246 17.17 1.68 3.83
C ILE A 246 15.77 1.48 3.25
N THR A 247 15.65 1.11 1.98
CA THR A 247 14.37 0.80 1.32
C THR A 247 13.65 -0.34 2.04
N PHE A 248 14.37 -1.41 2.40
CA PHE A 248 13.79 -2.57 3.08
C PHE A 248 13.34 -2.23 4.50
N GLU A 249 14.17 -1.53 5.27
CA GLU A 249 13.83 -1.09 6.63
C GLU A 249 12.59 -0.18 6.62
N LYS A 250 12.51 0.78 5.67
CA LYS A 250 11.36 1.69 5.54
C LYS A 250 10.07 0.93 5.23
N GLY A 251 10.08 0.08 4.21
CA GLY A 251 8.88 -0.67 3.82
C GLY A 251 8.44 -1.68 4.87
N ALA A 252 9.38 -2.45 5.42
CA ALA A 252 9.09 -3.45 6.43
C ALA A 252 8.52 -2.83 7.72
N SER A 253 9.13 -1.76 8.24
CA SER A 253 8.69 -1.11 9.47
C SER A 253 7.26 -0.58 9.39
N SER A 254 6.86 -0.06 8.22
CA SER A 254 5.50 0.43 7.99
C SER A 254 4.45 -0.67 8.16
N VAL A 255 4.61 -1.80 7.47
CA VAL A 255 3.62 -2.90 7.49
C VAL A 255 3.70 -3.73 8.78
N ILE A 256 4.85 -3.78 9.44
CA ILE A 256 4.98 -4.35 10.78
C ILE A 256 4.18 -3.51 11.80
N ALA A 257 4.25 -2.18 11.71
CA ALA A 257 3.44 -1.30 12.55
C ALA A 257 1.94 -1.53 12.33
N ASP A 258 1.49 -1.64 11.05
CA ASP A 258 0.12 -2.04 10.70
C ASP A 258 -0.28 -3.35 11.39
N GLY A 259 0.59 -4.34 11.33
CA GLY A 259 0.37 -5.65 11.96
C GLY A 259 0.17 -5.56 13.47
N TYR A 260 1.03 -4.84 14.17
CA TYR A 260 0.90 -4.64 15.61
C TYR A 260 -0.35 -3.85 15.99
N LEU A 261 -0.72 -2.83 15.20
CA LEU A 261 -1.93 -2.02 15.40
C LEU A 261 -3.23 -2.79 15.13
N VAL A 262 -3.17 -3.85 14.32
CA VAL A 262 -4.29 -4.75 14.11
C VAL A 262 -4.34 -5.85 15.17
N MET A 263 -3.20 -6.44 15.50
CA MET A 263 -3.14 -7.70 16.25
C MET A 263 -2.73 -7.54 17.72
N GLY A 264 -2.04 -6.44 18.05
CA GLY A 264 -1.42 -6.21 19.38
C GLY A 264 -0.09 -6.96 19.56
N ASN A 265 -0.01 -8.18 19.05
CA ASN A 265 1.21 -9.02 19.05
C ASN A 265 1.31 -9.74 17.70
N LEU A 266 2.51 -10.11 17.27
CA LEU A 266 2.77 -10.84 16.01
C LEU A 266 3.45 -12.20 16.28
N THR A 267 2.91 -13.25 15.67
CA THR A 267 3.61 -14.53 15.56
C THR A 267 4.83 -14.39 14.66
N ASP A 268 5.77 -15.34 14.71
CA ASP A 268 6.95 -15.31 13.82
C ASP A 268 6.57 -15.38 12.34
N GLU A 269 5.56 -16.18 12.02
CA GLU A 269 5.04 -16.30 10.66
C GLU A 269 4.45 -14.98 10.15
N ALA A 270 3.61 -14.32 10.97
CA ALA A 270 3.01 -13.03 10.64
C ALA A 270 4.09 -11.95 10.49
N PHE A 271 5.04 -11.87 11.41
CA PHE A 271 6.13 -10.90 11.38
C PHE A 271 6.97 -11.06 10.12
N THR A 272 7.37 -12.28 9.79
CA THR A 272 8.16 -12.56 8.58
C THR A 272 7.40 -12.20 7.31
N PHE A 273 6.11 -12.58 7.21
CA PHE A 273 5.31 -12.20 6.05
C PHE A 273 5.14 -10.69 5.91
N LEU A 274 4.78 -9.99 7.00
CA LEU A 274 4.56 -8.54 6.99
C LEU A 274 5.85 -7.77 6.67
N THR A 275 7.02 -8.23 7.16
CA THR A 275 8.32 -7.72 6.74
C THR A 275 8.49 -7.78 5.22
N LEU A 276 8.33 -8.97 4.64
CA LEU A 276 8.51 -9.19 3.21
C LEU A 276 7.47 -8.42 2.38
N TYR A 277 6.23 -8.38 2.83
CA TYR A 277 5.16 -7.68 2.14
C TYR A 277 5.36 -6.16 2.15
N GLY A 278 5.81 -5.60 3.27
CA GLY A 278 6.16 -4.18 3.36
C GLY A 278 7.31 -3.81 2.42
N ILE A 279 8.34 -4.66 2.33
CA ILE A 279 9.43 -4.48 1.36
C ILE A 279 8.91 -4.49 -0.09
N VAL A 280 8.01 -5.43 -0.42
CA VAL A 280 7.41 -5.51 -1.77
C VAL A 280 6.63 -4.25 -2.10
N LEU A 281 5.84 -3.73 -1.15
CA LEU A 281 5.07 -2.50 -1.33
C LEU A 281 5.99 -1.29 -1.54
N GLN A 282 7.05 -1.14 -0.74
CA GLN A 282 8.01 -0.04 -0.89
C GLN A 282 8.75 -0.10 -2.23
N LEU A 283 9.21 -1.30 -2.64
CA LEU A 283 9.87 -1.45 -3.94
C LEU A 283 8.92 -1.17 -5.12
N ALA A 284 7.63 -1.47 -4.97
CA ALA A 284 6.63 -1.16 -6.00
C ALA A 284 6.34 0.35 -6.06
N ASP A 285 6.34 1.02 -4.92
CA ASP A 285 6.22 2.48 -4.79
C ASP A 285 7.43 3.18 -5.43
N ASP A 286 8.66 2.82 -5.04
CA ASP A 286 9.90 3.32 -5.65
C ASP A 286 9.94 3.11 -7.18
N LEU A 287 9.37 2.00 -7.67
CA LEU A 287 9.24 1.75 -9.11
C LEU A 287 8.21 2.67 -9.78
N GLN A 288 7.09 2.96 -9.11
CA GLN A 288 6.06 3.87 -9.62
C GLN A 288 6.56 5.31 -9.67
N ASP A 289 7.31 5.74 -8.66
CA ASP A 289 7.71 7.12 -8.46
C ASP A 289 9.11 7.43 -9.02
N GLN A 290 9.76 6.47 -9.72
CA GLN A 290 11.16 6.57 -10.17
C GLN A 290 11.50 7.87 -10.91
N SER A 291 10.57 8.44 -11.70
CA SER A 291 10.79 9.69 -12.45
C SER A 291 10.63 10.91 -11.54
N GLU A 292 9.71 10.90 -10.61
CA GLU A 292 9.50 11.95 -9.61
C GLU A 292 10.67 12.00 -8.66
N ASP A 293 11.07 10.86 -8.10
CA ASP A 293 12.24 10.71 -7.24
C ASP A 293 13.51 11.25 -7.90
N ALA A 294 13.71 10.96 -9.18
CA ALA A 294 14.85 11.47 -9.94
C ALA A 294 14.82 13.01 -10.06
N THR A 295 13.65 13.63 -10.21
CA THR A 295 13.51 15.10 -10.32
C THR A 295 13.79 15.81 -9.01
N VAL A 296 13.43 15.24 -7.87
CA VAL A 296 13.67 15.79 -6.53
C VAL A 296 14.99 15.30 -5.92
N ASN A 297 15.79 14.56 -6.69
CA ASN A 297 17.08 14.00 -6.27
C ASN A 297 16.96 13.00 -5.08
N HIS A 298 15.80 12.37 -4.95
CA HIS A 298 15.58 11.27 -4.02
C HIS A 298 16.15 9.98 -4.61
N GLN A 299 17.15 9.41 -3.93
CA GLN A 299 17.86 8.25 -4.45
C GLN A 299 17.17 6.96 -4.02
N THR A 300 16.63 6.23 -4.99
CA THR A 300 16.12 4.86 -4.85
C THR A 300 16.83 3.93 -5.82
N LEU A 301 16.65 2.61 -5.69
CA LEU A 301 17.21 1.66 -6.66
C LEU A 301 16.71 1.93 -8.08
N PHE A 302 15.46 2.36 -8.22
CA PHE A 302 14.84 2.62 -9.51
C PHE A 302 15.15 4.01 -10.06
N SER A 303 15.20 5.07 -9.24
CA SER A 303 15.52 6.43 -9.67
C SER A 303 16.98 6.56 -10.17
N ARG A 304 17.89 5.72 -9.66
CA ARG A 304 19.30 5.64 -10.09
C ARG A 304 19.53 4.78 -11.33
N SER A 305 18.50 4.05 -11.79
CA SER A 305 18.61 3.16 -12.93
C SER A 305 18.86 3.96 -14.22
N SER A 306 20.09 3.87 -14.75
CA SER A 306 20.57 4.71 -15.85
C SER A 306 20.39 4.10 -17.25
N ASN A 307 19.99 2.83 -17.34
CA ASN A 307 19.85 2.11 -18.61
C ASN A 307 18.77 1.01 -18.54
N PHE A 308 18.33 0.55 -19.73
CA PHE A 308 17.28 -0.48 -19.85
C PHE A 308 17.63 -1.79 -19.14
N GLU A 309 18.89 -2.23 -19.22
CA GLU A 309 19.33 -3.49 -18.63
C GLU A 309 19.14 -3.47 -17.11
N THR A 310 19.55 -2.39 -16.44
CA THR A 310 19.41 -2.23 -15.01
C THR A 310 17.93 -2.17 -14.60
N SER A 311 17.09 -1.38 -15.29
CA SER A 311 15.66 -1.28 -15.02
C SER A 311 14.95 -2.62 -15.17
N GLU A 312 15.25 -3.36 -16.24
CA GLU A 312 14.67 -4.68 -16.51
C GLU A 312 15.11 -5.72 -15.48
N GLN A 313 16.36 -5.70 -15.03
CA GLN A 313 16.87 -6.59 -13.99
C GLN A 313 16.20 -6.31 -12.65
N LEU A 314 16.13 -5.05 -12.20
CA LEU A 314 15.51 -4.66 -10.95
C LEU A 314 14.02 -5.02 -10.93
N THR A 315 13.29 -4.69 -12.01
CA THR A 315 11.86 -5.03 -12.12
C THR A 315 11.65 -6.55 -12.17
N THR A 316 12.52 -7.29 -12.82
CA THR A 316 12.47 -8.76 -12.84
C THR A 316 12.70 -9.35 -11.45
N ARG A 317 13.67 -8.81 -10.70
CA ARG A 317 13.92 -9.19 -9.30
C ARG A 317 12.70 -8.90 -8.44
N LEU A 318 12.11 -7.71 -8.54
CA LEU A 318 10.89 -7.36 -7.80
C LEU A 318 9.75 -8.35 -8.08
N ILE A 319 9.52 -8.74 -9.34
CA ILE A 319 8.50 -9.74 -9.70
C ILE A 319 8.79 -11.10 -9.03
N HIS A 320 10.05 -11.54 -9.00
CA HIS A 320 10.40 -12.82 -8.36
C HIS A 320 10.36 -12.72 -6.84
N PHE A 321 10.87 -11.64 -6.28
CA PHE A 321 10.84 -11.38 -4.84
C PHE A 321 9.41 -11.31 -4.31
N SER A 322 8.51 -10.58 -4.99
CA SER A 322 7.10 -10.50 -4.60
C SER A 322 6.42 -11.88 -4.58
N LYS A 323 6.70 -12.74 -5.56
CA LYS A 323 6.18 -14.12 -5.56
C LYS A 323 6.72 -14.95 -4.40
N ALA A 324 8.01 -14.85 -4.11
CA ALA A 324 8.63 -15.54 -2.98
C ALA A 324 8.08 -15.06 -1.63
N ALA A 325 7.84 -13.74 -1.50
CA ALA A 325 7.20 -13.15 -0.32
C ALA A 325 5.77 -13.68 -0.12
N LEU A 326 4.96 -13.74 -1.18
CA LEU A 326 3.57 -14.20 -1.11
C LEU A 326 3.41 -15.68 -0.73
N ILE A 327 4.43 -16.53 -0.95
CA ILE A 327 4.42 -17.93 -0.46
C ILE A 327 4.39 -17.98 1.08
N LYS A 328 4.92 -16.95 1.75
CA LYS A 328 4.99 -16.87 3.21
C LYS A 328 3.70 -16.33 3.86
N ILE A 329 2.66 -16.03 3.08
CA ILE A 329 1.40 -15.50 3.61
C ILE A 329 0.82 -16.43 4.68
N PHE A 330 0.33 -15.84 5.77
CA PHE A 330 -0.39 -16.55 6.81
C PHE A 330 -1.90 -16.35 6.65
N ALA A 331 -2.69 -17.32 7.08
CA ALA A 331 -4.14 -17.23 7.13
C ALA A 331 -4.71 -18.34 8.03
N PRO A 332 -5.94 -18.17 8.57
CA PRO A 332 -6.58 -19.15 9.44
C PRO A 332 -6.81 -20.53 8.80
N ASN A 333 -6.87 -20.60 7.48
CA ASN A 333 -7.07 -21.84 6.74
C ASN A 333 -6.53 -21.72 5.30
N GLU A 334 -6.27 -22.88 4.68
CA GLU A 334 -5.68 -22.97 3.34
C GLU A 334 -6.55 -22.37 2.23
N ALA A 335 -7.88 -22.41 2.36
CA ALA A 335 -8.77 -21.82 1.36
C ALA A 335 -8.64 -20.31 1.33
N LEU A 336 -8.67 -19.65 2.50
CA LEU A 336 -8.47 -18.20 2.62
C LEU A 336 -7.05 -17.81 2.21
N LYS A 337 -6.04 -18.59 2.63
CA LYS A 337 -4.64 -18.41 2.21
C LYS A 337 -4.52 -18.38 0.70
N HIS A 338 -5.10 -19.35 0.01
CA HIS A 338 -5.10 -19.41 -1.46
C HIS A 338 -5.77 -18.19 -2.11
N HIS A 339 -6.91 -17.74 -1.58
CA HIS A 339 -7.62 -16.59 -2.13
C HIS A 339 -6.84 -15.28 -1.92
N LEU A 340 -6.30 -15.07 -0.70
CA LEU A 340 -5.50 -13.90 -0.39
C LEU A 340 -4.20 -13.88 -1.21
N THR A 341 -3.51 -15.01 -1.35
CA THR A 341 -2.32 -15.10 -2.19
C THR A 341 -2.63 -14.67 -3.63
N LYS A 342 -3.72 -15.17 -4.22
CA LYS A 342 -4.14 -14.76 -5.58
C LYS A 342 -4.48 -13.29 -5.67
N LEU A 343 -5.21 -12.76 -4.69
CA LEU A 343 -5.58 -11.34 -4.66
C LEU A 343 -4.33 -10.46 -4.63
N LEU A 344 -3.40 -10.73 -3.72
CA LEU A 344 -2.17 -9.97 -3.57
C LEU A 344 -1.25 -10.14 -4.79
N GLU A 345 -1.14 -11.35 -5.36
CA GLU A 345 -0.38 -11.58 -6.59
C GLU A 345 -0.91 -10.73 -7.75
N LYS A 346 -2.24 -10.66 -7.92
CA LYS A 346 -2.85 -9.85 -8.97
C LYS A 346 -2.72 -8.35 -8.73
N SER A 347 -2.81 -7.93 -7.46
CA SER A 347 -2.57 -6.54 -7.09
C SER A 347 -1.13 -6.12 -7.40
N MET A 348 -0.13 -6.95 -7.06
CA MET A 348 1.27 -6.70 -7.40
C MET A 348 1.53 -6.72 -8.91
N ASP A 349 0.99 -7.71 -9.63
CA ASP A 349 1.07 -7.73 -11.11
C ASP A 349 0.48 -6.45 -11.72
N PHE A 350 -0.59 -5.91 -11.15
CA PHE A 350 -1.19 -4.65 -11.59
C PHE A 350 -0.27 -3.46 -11.34
N LEU A 351 0.21 -3.27 -10.09
CA LEU A 351 1.08 -2.15 -9.70
C LEU A 351 2.37 -2.12 -10.53
N ILE A 352 3.08 -3.25 -10.61
CA ILE A 352 4.32 -3.36 -11.38
C ILE A 352 4.07 -3.13 -12.87
N SER A 353 2.98 -3.66 -13.41
CA SER A 353 2.64 -3.50 -14.82
C SER A 353 2.24 -2.06 -15.17
N ASP A 354 1.55 -1.38 -14.28
CA ASP A 354 1.21 0.04 -14.42
C ASP A 354 2.47 0.90 -14.42
N ALA A 355 3.40 0.67 -13.50
CA ALA A 355 4.68 1.35 -13.45
C ALA A 355 5.50 1.15 -14.74
N ILE A 356 5.62 -0.10 -15.24
CA ILE A 356 6.28 -0.40 -16.52
C ILE A 356 5.62 0.33 -17.69
N HIS A 357 4.29 0.51 -17.65
CA HIS A 357 3.59 1.23 -18.70
C HIS A 357 3.83 2.74 -18.62
N THR A 358 3.78 3.29 -17.42
CA THR A 358 4.02 4.71 -17.15
C THR A 358 5.45 5.12 -17.53
N HIS A 359 6.41 4.30 -17.18
CA HIS A 359 7.84 4.52 -17.46
C HIS A 359 8.32 3.72 -18.68
N ARG A 360 7.50 3.70 -19.74
CA ARG A 360 7.75 2.89 -20.96
C ARG A 360 9.15 3.09 -21.53
N ASP A 361 9.67 4.28 -21.47
CA ASP A 361 10.95 4.68 -22.09
C ASP A 361 12.17 4.17 -21.34
N THR A 362 12.01 3.65 -20.12
CA THR A 362 13.08 3.01 -19.33
C THR A 362 13.20 1.50 -19.59
N TYR A 363 12.42 0.96 -20.53
CA TYR A 363 12.40 -0.47 -20.87
C TYR A 363 12.58 -0.71 -22.37
N SER A 364 13.31 -1.79 -22.71
CA SER A 364 13.40 -2.21 -24.11
C SER A 364 12.04 -2.64 -24.67
N SER A 365 11.89 -2.51 -26.00
CA SER A 365 10.69 -2.99 -26.69
C SER A 365 10.47 -4.49 -26.55
N HIS A 366 11.57 -5.25 -26.32
CA HIS A 366 11.49 -6.68 -26.07
C HIS A 366 10.87 -6.97 -24.70
N TYR A 367 11.41 -6.39 -23.65
CA TYR A 367 10.95 -6.58 -22.27
C TYR A 367 9.47 -6.18 -22.13
N TYR A 368 9.11 -4.99 -22.61
CA TYR A 368 7.73 -4.51 -22.62
C TYR A 368 6.77 -5.51 -23.29
N ARG A 369 7.17 -6.11 -24.42
CA ARG A 369 6.36 -7.15 -25.10
C ARG A 369 6.22 -8.42 -24.27
N VAL A 370 7.29 -8.85 -23.60
CA VAL A 370 7.26 -10.04 -22.72
C VAL A 370 6.28 -9.82 -21.59
N ILE A 371 6.38 -8.69 -20.87
CA ILE A 371 5.45 -8.35 -19.78
C ILE A 371 4.02 -8.25 -20.31
N SER A 372 3.80 -7.46 -21.35
CA SER A 372 2.47 -7.25 -21.95
C SER A 372 1.80 -8.54 -22.41
N SER A 373 2.57 -9.47 -23.02
CA SER A 373 2.03 -10.75 -23.45
C SER A 373 1.65 -11.68 -22.30
N GLY A 374 2.25 -11.49 -21.12
CA GLY A 374 1.95 -12.26 -19.92
C GLY A 374 0.69 -11.82 -19.18
N LEU A 375 0.10 -10.70 -19.55
CA LEU A 375 -1.11 -10.16 -18.94
C LEU A 375 -2.35 -10.49 -19.76
N LYS A 376 -3.45 -10.85 -19.12
CA LYS A 376 -4.72 -11.14 -19.81
C LYS A 376 -5.26 -9.97 -20.62
N THR A 377 -5.03 -8.73 -20.15
CA THR A 377 -5.45 -7.51 -20.84
C THR A 377 -4.34 -6.89 -21.69
N GLY A 378 -3.07 -7.18 -21.37
CA GLY A 378 -1.92 -6.52 -21.96
C GLY A 378 -1.78 -5.05 -21.55
N LEU A 379 -0.55 -4.54 -21.47
CA LEU A 379 -0.23 -3.19 -20.97
C LEU A 379 -0.95 -2.07 -21.74
N ARG A 380 -1.11 -2.21 -23.05
CA ARG A 380 -1.79 -1.20 -23.90
C ARG A 380 -3.24 -0.89 -23.49
N TYR A 381 -3.89 -1.74 -22.72
CA TYR A 381 -5.26 -1.52 -22.25
C TYR A 381 -5.32 -1.00 -20.81
N HIS A 382 -4.20 -1.05 -20.07
CA HIS A 382 -4.12 -0.57 -18.70
C HIS A 382 -4.52 0.90 -18.59
N GLU A 383 -3.90 1.79 -19.36
CA GLU A 383 -4.21 3.22 -19.33
C GLU A 383 -5.66 3.51 -19.69
N ARG A 384 -6.22 2.75 -20.64
CA ARG A 384 -7.64 2.89 -21.00
C ARG A 384 -8.60 2.51 -19.89
N LEU A 385 -8.26 1.49 -19.09
CA LEU A 385 -9.05 1.10 -17.92
C LEU A 385 -8.88 2.12 -16.79
N LYS A 386 -7.66 2.58 -16.56
CA LYS A 386 -7.31 3.61 -15.60
C LYS A 386 -8.04 4.93 -15.87
N THR A 387 -8.08 5.36 -17.13
CA THR A 387 -8.83 6.54 -17.56
C THR A 387 -10.34 6.41 -17.25
N ILE A 388 -10.93 5.22 -17.47
CA ILE A 388 -12.33 4.99 -17.13
C ILE A 388 -12.56 5.14 -15.62
N CYS A 389 -11.65 4.64 -14.78
CA CYS A 389 -11.74 4.82 -13.32
C CYS A 389 -11.59 6.30 -12.94
N ARG A 390 -10.54 6.97 -13.41
CA ARG A 390 -10.23 8.38 -13.08
C ARG A 390 -11.34 9.36 -13.45
N VAL A 391 -11.87 9.26 -14.67
CA VAL A 391 -12.95 10.16 -15.13
C VAL A 391 -14.18 10.02 -14.24
N GLN A 392 -14.46 8.84 -13.75
CA GLN A 392 -15.64 8.60 -12.92
C GLN A 392 -15.39 8.99 -11.45
N THR A 393 -14.19 8.76 -10.91
CA THR A 393 -13.86 9.22 -9.56
C THR A 393 -13.82 10.75 -9.47
N ALA A 394 -13.32 11.45 -10.49
CA ALA A 394 -13.40 12.91 -10.57
C ALA A 394 -14.84 13.42 -10.59
N HIS A 395 -15.71 12.80 -11.37
CA HIS A 395 -17.13 13.13 -11.41
C HIS A 395 -17.87 12.86 -10.09
N TRP A 396 -17.44 11.87 -9.32
CA TRP A 396 -17.95 11.64 -7.96
C TRP A 396 -17.47 12.71 -6.98
N ALA A 397 -16.20 13.10 -7.06
CA ALA A 397 -15.66 14.16 -6.22
C ALA A 397 -16.42 15.49 -6.44
N GLU A 398 -16.70 15.86 -7.70
CA GLU A 398 -17.50 17.06 -8.02
C GLU A 398 -18.93 17.00 -7.46
N LYS A 399 -19.59 15.85 -7.53
CA LYS A 399 -20.96 15.68 -6.99
C LYS A 399 -21.01 15.53 -5.47
N TRP A 400 -19.91 15.22 -4.80
CA TRP A 400 -19.85 15.21 -3.33
C TRP A 400 -19.70 16.62 -2.74
N HIS A 401 -19.41 17.61 -3.58
CA HIS A 401 -19.32 19.03 -3.19
C HIS A 401 -20.59 19.83 -3.49
N SER A 402 -21.53 19.26 -4.24
CA SER A 402 -22.87 19.85 -4.52
C SER A 402 -23.92 19.28 -3.58
#